data_ce364af99ccc58c6bf9da4751bafc955
#
_entry.id   ce364af99ccc58c6bf9da4751bafc955
#
_cell.length_a   1.000
_cell.length_b   1.000
_cell.length_c   1.000
_cell.angle_alpha   90.00
_cell.angle_beta   90.00
_cell.angle_gamma   90.00
#
_symmetry.space_group_name_H-M   'P 1'
#
loop_
_entity.id
_entity.type
_entity.pdbx_description
1 polymer ?
#
loop_
_entity_poly.entity_id
_entity_poly.type
_entity_poly.pdbx_seq_one_letter_code
_entity_poly.pdbx_strand_id
1 'polypeptide(L)'
;MPIVRLLIYLFPLVLLGCLNFGDDIELVGSEITGKEMIQVSELTGLTFPNGTKSIGYYFQGSGIDDALSLKVSIPEGTKDEFLKNEIFQNGNKSKASIQIGRSRSWWKLDELQDRVDVNLQLPKGKYAECTLGKEEGNWVAYISWTST
;
A
#
# COMPACT_ATOMS: atom_id res chain seq x y z
N MET A 1 -6.45 -35.26 51.06
CA MET A 1 -5.77 -33.97 50.83
C MET A 1 -6.48 -33.25 49.70
N PRO A 2 -7.36 -32.30 49.94
CA PRO A 2 -8.17 -31.69 48.87
C PRO A 2 -7.49 -30.48 48.14
N ILE A 3 -6.24 -30.17 48.46
CA ILE A 3 -5.60 -28.94 47.96
C ILE A 3 -4.95 -29.12 46.57
N VAL A 4 -4.62 -30.34 46.17
CA VAL A 4 -3.92 -30.61 44.88
C VAL A 4 -4.88 -30.61 43.68
N ARG A 5 -6.19 -30.74 43.88
CA ARG A 5 -7.19 -30.76 42.80
C ARG A 5 -7.60 -29.38 42.30
N LEU A 6 -7.27 -28.30 43.01
CA LEU A 6 -7.70 -26.94 42.65
C LEU A 6 -6.69 -26.25 41.71
N LEU A 7 -5.46 -26.74 41.61
CA LEU A 7 -4.38 -26.16 40.81
C LEU A 7 -4.40 -26.54 39.33
N ILE A 8 -5.18 -27.55 38.95
CA ILE A 8 -5.23 -28.09 37.58
C ILE A 8 -6.24 -27.31 36.71
N TYR A 9 -7.16 -26.58 37.31
CA TYR A 9 -8.18 -25.80 36.58
C TYR A 9 -7.82 -24.35 36.27
N LEU A 10 -6.67 -23.87 36.75
CA LEU A 10 -6.26 -22.45 36.52
C LEU A 10 -5.31 -22.30 35.34
N PHE A 11 -4.89 -23.38 34.68
CA PHE A 11 -3.86 -23.30 33.62
C PHE A 11 -4.37 -23.15 32.17
N PRO A 12 -5.64 -23.34 31.81
CA PRO A 12 -6.07 -23.13 30.43
C PRO A 12 -6.58 -21.71 30.12
N LEU A 13 -6.57 -20.75 31.08
CA LEU A 13 -7.17 -19.43 30.86
C LEU A 13 -6.18 -18.35 30.35
N VAL A 14 -4.91 -18.68 30.16
CA VAL A 14 -3.87 -17.69 29.78
C VAL A 14 -3.50 -17.76 28.28
N LEU A 15 -4.07 -18.67 27.51
CA LEU A 15 -3.74 -18.84 26.07
C LEU A 15 -4.77 -18.23 25.11
N LEU A 16 -5.71 -17.45 25.59
CA LEU A 16 -6.59 -16.63 24.75
C LEU A 16 -6.11 -15.18 24.69
N GLY A 17 -4.81 -14.95 24.61
CA GLY A 17 -4.27 -13.72 24.06
C GLY A 17 -4.62 -13.73 22.59
N CYS A 18 -5.71 -13.08 22.21
CA CYS A 18 -6.00 -12.75 20.82
C CYS A 18 -4.81 -11.95 20.29
N LEU A 19 -3.95 -12.60 19.52
CA LEU A 19 -3.04 -11.91 18.61
C LEU A 19 -3.96 -11.22 17.61
N ASN A 20 -4.28 -9.97 17.90
CA ASN A 20 -5.06 -9.13 16.99
C ASN A 20 -4.09 -8.72 15.87
N PHE A 21 -3.96 -9.58 14.86
CA PHE A 21 -3.38 -9.20 13.59
C PHE A 21 -4.35 -8.19 12.98
N GLY A 22 -3.86 -6.99 12.64
CA GLY A 22 -4.70 -5.97 12.02
C GLY A 22 -5.44 -6.54 10.81
N ASP A 23 -6.68 -6.10 10.61
CA ASP A 23 -7.51 -6.55 9.50
C ASP A 23 -6.97 -5.99 8.17
N ASP A 24 -6.93 -6.84 7.16
CA ASP A 24 -6.68 -6.41 5.78
C ASP A 24 -7.88 -5.61 5.27
N ILE A 25 -7.58 -4.50 4.59
CA ILE A 25 -8.61 -3.61 4.03
C ILE A 25 -8.44 -3.57 2.51
N GLU A 26 -9.48 -3.90 1.77
CA GLU A 26 -9.55 -3.68 0.32
C GLU A 26 -10.72 -2.76 0.00
N LEU A 27 -10.46 -1.70 -0.77
CA LEU A 27 -11.45 -0.74 -1.24
C LEU A 27 -11.29 -0.53 -2.74
N VAL A 28 -12.40 -0.31 -3.45
CA VAL A 28 -12.39 -0.07 -4.90
C VAL A 28 -13.26 1.12 -5.28
N GLY A 29 -12.79 1.90 -6.25
CA GLY A 29 -13.54 3.02 -6.82
C GLY A 29 -14.00 4.03 -5.76
N SER A 30 -15.31 4.22 -5.65
CA SER A 30 -15.92 5.21 -4.75
C SER A 30 -15.85 4.87 -3.26
N GLU A 31 -15.45 3.65 -2.90
CA GLU A 31 -15.20 3.27 -1.50
C GLU A 31 -13.92 3.93 -0.96
N ILE A 32 -12.98 4.29 -1.86
CA ILE A 32 -11.74 4.97 -1.52
C ILE A 32 -12.05 6.45 -1.35
N THR A 33 -11.82 6.96 -0.15
CA THR A 33 -12.11 8.35 0.23
C THR A 33 -10.84 9.19 0.29
N GLY A 34 -10.97 10.48 0.59
CA GLY A 34 -9.84 11.35 0.84
C GLY A 34 -8.94 10.86 1.99
N LYS A 35 -9.47 10.08 2.93
CA LYS A 35 -8.71 9.53 4.06
C LYS A 35 -7.60 8.58 3.59
N GLU A 36 -7.91 7.65 2.68
CA GLU A 36 -6.93 6.71 2.14
C GLU A 36 -5.88 7.43 1.29
N MET A 37 -6.30 8.43 0.50
CA MET A 37 -5.39 9.24 -0.31
C MET A 37 -4.43 10.07 0.56
N ILE A 38 -4.91 10.65 1.66
CA ILE A 38 -4.07 11.36 2.64
C ILE A 38 -3.09 10.39 3.29
N GLN A 39 -3.54 9.22 3.71
CA GLN A 39 -2.67 8.18 4.30
C GLN A 39 -1.53 7.80 3.36
N VAL A 40 -1.83 7.55 2.07
CA VAL A 40 -0.79 7.23 1.09
C VAL A 40 0.19 8.39 0.93
N SER A 41 -0.31 9.63 0.83
CA SER A 41 0.55 10.82 0.76
C SER A 41 1.47 10.95 1.97
N GLU A 42 0.97 10.75 3.17
CA GLU A 42 1.76 10.81 4.40
C GLU A 42 2.83 9.71 4.50
N LEU A 43 2.49 8.49 4.05
CA LEU A 43 3.40 7.35 4.11
C LEU A 43 4.48 7.39 3.04
N THR A 44 4.16 7.88 1.84
CA THR A 44 5.05 7.82 0.67
C THR A 44 5.70 9.16 0.31
N GLY A 45 5.17 10.28 0.82
CA GLY A 45 5.55 11.62 0.38
C GLY A 45 4.99 12.02 -0.99
N LEU A 46 4.13 11.19 -1.60
CA LEU A 46 3.54 11.50 -2.90
C LEU A 46 2.45 12.57 -2.78
N THR A 47 2.43 13.48 -3.74
CA THR A 47 1.34 14.42 -3.97
C THR A 47 0.60 14.05 -5.25
N PHE A 48 -0.71 14.15 -5.22
CA PHE A 48 -1.57 13.81 -6.34
C PHE A 48 -2.13 15.06 -7.01
N PRO A 49 -2.01 15.19 -8.34
CA PRO A 49 -2.61 16.31 -9.08
C PRO A 49 -4.12 16.36 -8.90
N ASN A 50 -4.69 17.55 -9.07
CA ASN A 50 -6.15 17.72 -9.09
C ASN A 50 -6.79 16.85 -10.17
N GLY A 51 -7.89 16.21 -9.84
CA GLY A 51 -8.61 15.31 -10.75
C GLY A 51 -8.08 13.87 -10.76
N THR A 52 -7.04 13.53 -9.97
CA THR A 52 -6.63 12.15 -9.74
C THR A 52 -7.79 11.36 -9.17
N LYS A 53 -8.03 10.16 -9.73
CA LYS A 53 -9.11 9.25 -9.28
C LYS A 53 -8.50 7.98 -8.75
N SER A 54 -8.91 7.59 -7.56
CA SER A 54 -8.56 6.29 -6.97
C SER A 54 -9.33 5.16 -7.64
N ILE A 55 -8.64 4.04 -7.90
CA ILE A 55 -9.20 2.87 -8.58
C ILE A 55 -9.24 1.68 -7.63
N GLY A 56 -8.14 1.41 -6.94
CA GLY A 56 -8.03 0.29 -6.00
C GLY A 56 -7.05 0.63 -4.88
N TYR A 57 -7.38 0.23 -3.68
CA TYR A 57 -6.58 0.38 -2.46
C TYR A 57 -6.57 -0.92 -1.69
N TYR A 58 -5.43 -1.33 -1.23
CA TYR A 58 -5.26 -2.47 -0.36
C TYR A 58 -4.26 -2.15 0.75
N PHE A 59 -4.67 -2.36 1.98
CA PHE A 59 -3.83 -2.22 3.16
C PHE A 59 -3.75 -3.54 3.89
N GLN A 60 -2.55 -4.00 4.16
CA GLN A 60 -2.29 -5.16 5.00
C GLN A 60 -1.71 -4.69 6.33
N GLY A 61 -2.50 -4.82 7.38
CA GLY A 61 -2.09 -4.50 8.75
C GLY A 61 -1.63 -5.75 9.47
N SER A 62 -0.31 -5.94 9.61
CA SER A 62 0.23 -7.06 10.39
C SER A 62 0.55 -6.67 11.83
N GLY A 63 0.51 -5.37 12.14
CA GLY A 63 0.92 -4.81 13.42
C GLY A 63 2.44 -4.78 13.64
N ILE A 64 3.21 -5.38 12.74
CA ILE A 64 4.69 -5.39 12.75
C ILE A 64 5.20 -4.80 11.43
N ASP A 65 4.74 -5.34 10.31
CA ASP A 65 5.15 -4.94 8.96
C ASP A 65 3.90 -4.57 8.16
N ASP A 66 3.47 -3.33 8.27
CA ASP A 66 2.34 -2.84 7.49
C ASP A 66 2.75 -2.62 6.04
N ALA A 67 1.83 -2.87 5.13
CA ALA A 67 2.04 -2.65 3.71
C ALA A 67 0.76 -2.15 3.04
N LEU A 68 0.91 -1.36 1.98
CA LEU A 68 -0.22 -0.91 1.19
C LEU A 68 0.09 -0.91 -0.31
N SER A 69 -0.99 -0.96 -1.09
CA SER A 69 -0.97 -0.73 -2.53
C SER A 69 -2.13 0.15 -2.93
N LEU A 70 -1.87 1.09 -3.83
CA LEU A 70 -2.86 2.01 -4.39
C LEU A 70 -2.70 2.05 -5.91
N LYS A 71 -3.82 2.05 -6.62
CA LYS A 71 -3.89 2.37 -8.05
C LYS A 71 -4.72 3.63 -8.24
N VAL A 72 -4.19 4.57 -9.00
CA VAL A 72 -4.86 5.82 -9.35
C VAL A 72 -4.79 6.10 -10.84
N SER A 73 -5.81 6.78 -11.37
CA SER A 73 -5.78 7.39 -12.70
C SER A 73 -5.28 8.82 -12.58
N ILE A 74 -4.28 9.17 -13.39
CA ILE A 74 -3.69 10.51 -13.45
C ILE A 74 -4.28 11.22 -14.68
N PRO A 75 -4.89 12.40 -14.53
CA PRO A 75 -5.39 13.15 -15.67
C PRO A 75 -4.28 13.47 -16.69
N GLU A 76 -4.56 13.34 -17.98
CA GLU A 76 -3.55 13.44 -19.04
C GLU A 76 -2.71 14.73 -18.96
N GLY A 77 -3.33 15.86 -18.74
CA GLY A 77 -2.64 17.16 -18.65
C GLY A 77 -1.82 17.37 -17.37
N THR A 78 -1.84 16.44 -16.43
CA THR A 78 -1.17 16.55 -15.12
C THR A 78 -0.07 15.52 -14.88
N LYS A 79 0.24 14.70 -15.86
CA LYS A 79 1.33 13.71 -15.78
C LYS A 79 2.65 14.35 -15.35
N ASP A 80 3.01 15.46 -15.97
CA ASP A 80 4.28 16.15 -15.70
C ASP A 80 4.32 16.77 -14.31
N GLU A 81 3.17 17.15 -13.75
CA GLU A 81 3.04 17.55 -12.35
C GLU A 81 3.31 16.36 -11.43
N PHE A 82 2.71 15.20 -11.72
CA PHE A 82 2.93 13.98 -10.93
C PHE A 82 4.38 13.53 -10.94
N LEU A 83 5.08 13.65 -12.08
CA LEU A 83 6.51 13.34 -12.22
C LEU A 83 7.45 14.24 -11.40
N LYS A 84 6.97 15.37 -10.85
CA LYS A 84 7.76 16.23 -9.94
C LYS A 84 7.87 15.66 -8.53
N ASN A 85 7.11 14.61 -8.18
CA ASN A 85 7.25 13.94 -6.89
C ASN A 85 8.69 13.47 -6.66
N GLU A 86 9.15 13.55 -5.42
CA GLU A 86 10.51 13.22 -5.02
C GLU A 86 10.94 11.82 -5.46
N ILE A 87 10.03 10.85 -5.41
CA ILE A 87 10.31 9.47 -5.80
C ILE A 87 10.79 9.37 -7.28
N PHE A 88 10.28 10.22 -8.18
CA PHE A 88 10.71 10.26 -9.58
C PHE A 88 12.00 11.05 -9.78
N GLN A 89 12.29 12.02 -8.91
CA GLN A 89 13.46 12.89 -9.00
C GLN A 89 14.69 12.24 -8.35
N ASN A 90 14.52 11.62 -7.19
CA ASN A 90 15.60 11.11 -6.34
C ASN A 90 15.56 9.58 -6.17
N GLY A 91 14.50 8.92 -6.60
CA GLY A 91 14.37 7.48 -6.50
C GLY A 91 15.24 6.71 -7.48
N ASN A 92 15.48 5.45 -7.15
CA ASN A 92 16.19 4.53 -8.03
C ASN A 92 15.26 4.00 -9.13
N LYS A 93 15.74 3.93 -10.37
CA LYS A 93 15.04 3.27 -11.46
C LYS A 93 15.20 1.76 -11.32
N SER A 94 14.15 1.09 -10.94
CA SER A 94 14.15 -0.36 -10.73
C SER A 94 12.73 -0.88 -10.84
N LYS A 95 12.60 -2.09 -11.36
CA LYS A 95 11.29 -2.77 -11.45
C LYS A 95 10.67 -2.91 -10.06
N ALA A 96 9.36 -2.73 -10.00
CA ALA A 96 8.60 -2.92 -8.78
C ALA A 96 8.78 -4.34 -8.22
N SER A 97 9.14 -4.43 -6.94
CA SER A 97 9.44 -5.68 -6.23
C SER A 97 8.42 -6.02 -5.14
N ILE A 98 7.72 -5.03 -4.60
CA ILE A 98 6.69 -5.23 -3.58
C ILE A 98 5.53 -6.05 -4.16
N GLN A 99 5.17 -7.16 -3.49
CA GLN A 99 4.17 -8.11 -3.98
C GLN A 99 2.76 -7.84 -3.47
N ILE A 100 2.61 -6.94 -2.50
CA ILE A 100 1.34 -6.66 -1.86
C ILE A 100 0.29 -6.18 -2.87
N GLY A 101 -0.93 -6.69 -2.79
CA GLY A 101 -2.03 -6.28 -3.67
C GLY A 101 -1.99 -6.84 -5.09
N ARG A 102 -0.93 -7.53 -5.52
CA ARG A 102 -0.77 -8.02 -6.91
C ARG A 102 -1.82 -9.05 -7.35
N SER A 103 -2.42 -9.76 -6.41
CA SER A 103 -3.50 -10.72 -6.69
C SER A 103 -4.88 -10.07 -6.87
N ARG A 104 -4.98 -8.75 -6.69
CA ARG A 104 -6.23 -8.01 -6.79
C ARG A 104 -6.63 -7.78 -8.25
N SER A 105 -7.92 -7.86 -8.54
CA SER A 105 -8.44 -7.75 -9.91
C SER A 105 -8.11 -6.43 -10.61
N TRP A 106 -7.96 -5.36 -9.83
CA TRP A 106 -7.60 -4.03 -10.33
C TRP A 106 -6.08 -3.84 -10.54
N TRP A 107 -5.23 -4.77 -10.06
CA TRP A 107 -3.78 -4.70 -10.23
C TRP A 107 -3.35 -5.33 -11.56
N LYS A 108 -2.98 -4.50 -12.52
CA LYS A 108 -2.60 -4.90 -13.89
C LYS A 108 -1.25 -4.32 -14.30
N LEU A 109 -0.31 -4.30 -13.38
CA LEU A 109 1.00 -3.66 -13.54
C LEU A 109 1.75 -4.14 -14.79
N ASP A 110 1.62 -5.42 -15.13
CA ASP A 110 2.35 -6.03 -16.26
C ASP A 110 1.74 -5.68 -17.63
N GLU A 111 0.55 -5.09 -17.67
CA GLU A 111 -0.13 -4.66 -18.90
C GLU A 111 0.24 -3.22 -19.31
N LEU A 112 1.02 -2.50 -18.49
CA LEU A 112 1.33 -1.08 -18.72
C LEU A 112 2.25 -0.86 -19.92
N GLN A 113 1.91 0.14 -20.72
CA GLN A 113 2.76 0.74 -21.76
C GLN A 113 3.44 2.02 -21.23
N ASP A 114 4.50 2.44 -21.88
CA ASP A 114 5.27 3.66 -21.55
C ASP A 114 5.67 3.71 -20.05
N ARG A 115 6.06 2.57 -19.51
CA ARG A 115 6.26 2.34 -18.09
C ARG A 115 7.51 3.00 -17.52
N VAL A 116 7.35 3.67 -16.40
CA VAL A 116 8.44 4.22 -15.57
C VAL A 116 8.33 3.64 -14.17
N ASP A 117 9.32 2.85 -13.78
CA ASP A 117 9.41 2.23 -12.44
C ASP A 117 10.45 2.96 -11.60
N VAL A 118 10.07 3.37 -10.41
CA VAL A 118 10.96 4.01 -9.43
C VAL A 118 10.69 3.48 -8.03
N ASN A 119 11.72 3.51 -7.21
CA ASN A 119 11.61 3.20 -5.80
C ASN A 119 12.42 4.18 -4.96
N LEU A 120 12.02 4.37 -3.73
CA LEU A 120 12.66 5.28 -2.79
C LEU A 120 12.73 4.65 -1.40
N GLN A 121 13.95 4.61 -0.84
CA GLN A 121 14.15 4.29 0.56
C GLN A 121 13.70 5.50 1.39
N LEU A 122 12.76 5.25 2.29
CA LEU A 122 12.24 6.25 3.21
C LEU A 122 12.90 6.12 4.59
N PRO A 123 12.81 7.14 5.47
CA PRO A 123 13.35 7.05 6.82
C PRO A 123 12.77 5.86 7.61
N LYS A 124 13.56 5.36 8.58
CA LYS A 124 13.17 4.28 9.52
C LYS A 124 12.86 2.93 8.84
N GLY A 125 13.63 2.58 7.82
CA GLY A 125 13.49 1.28 7.14
C GLY A 125 12.26 1.15 6.24
N LYS A 126 11.51 2.22 6.03
CA LYS A 126 10.35 2.23 5.13
C LYS A 126 10.78 2.28 3.67
N TYR A 127 9.91 1.83 2.78
CA TYR A 127 10.21 1.72 1.37
C TYR A 127 8.95 1.99 0.54
N ALA A 128 9.09 2.79 -0.50
CA ALA A 128 8.02 3.08 -1.44
C ALA A 128 8.42 2.73 -2.87
N GLU A 129 7.48 2.23 -3.65
CA GLU A 129 7.59 2.01 -5.09
C GLU A 129 6.47 2.75 -5.80
N CYS A 130 6.76 3.30 -6.96
CA CYS A 130 5.77 3.88 -7.85
C CYS A 130 6.05 3.48 -9.30
N THR A 131 5.04 2.97 -9.97
CA THR A 131 5.08 2.71 -11.41
C THR A 131 4.04 3.58 -12.09
N LEU A 132 4.48 4.46 -12.97
CA LEU A 132 3.63 5.26 -13.84
C LEU A 132 3.65 4.65 -15.25
N GLY A 133 2.49 4.53 -15.87
CA GLY A 133 2.38 4.01 -17.24
C GLY A 133 1.00 4.25 -17.82
N LYS A 134 0.78 3.74 -19.03
CA LYS A 134 -0.52 3.82 -19.72
C LYS A 134 -1.24 2.48 -19.68
N GLU A 135 -2.48 2.49 -19.26
CA GLU A 135 -3.43 1.40 -19.34
C GLU A 135 -4.60 1.85 -20.20
N GLU A 136 -4.85 1.13 -21.30
CA GLU A 136 -5.89 1.50 -22.28
C GLU A 136 -5.80 2.99 -22.74
N GLY A 137 -4.58 3.50 -22.90
CA GLY A 137 -4.31 4.87 -23.34
C GLY A 137 -4.37 5.93 -22.23
N ASN A 138 -4.79 5.61 -21.02
CA ASN A 138 -4.86 6.54 -19.89
C ASN A 138 -3.67 6.40 -18.95
N TRP A 139 -3.17 7.51 -18.42
CA TRP A 139 -2.12 7.48 -17.43
C TRP A 139 -2.65 6.92 -16.10
N VAL A 140 -1.95 5.92 -15.58
CA VAL A 140 -2.22 5.32 -14.26
C VAL A 140 -0.93 5.20 -13.46
N ALA A 141 -1.04 5.32 -12.15
CA ALA A 141 0.07 5.09 -11.25
C ALA A 141 -0.29 3.96 -10.27
N TYR A 142 0.66 3.06 -10.08
CA TYR A 142 0.63 2.00 -9.09
C TYR A 142 1.65 2.34 -8.02
N ILE A 143 1.19 2.44 -6.79
CA ILE A 143 1.99 2.83 -5.63
C ILE A 143 1.98 1.66 -4.64
N SER A 144 3.15 1.30 -4.14
CA SER A 144 3.28 0.34 -3.04
C SER A 144 4.18 0.91 -1.95
N TRP A 145 3.89 0.58 -0.72
CA TRP A 145 4.67 0.99 0.43
C TRP A 145 4.73 -0.13 1.46
N THR A 146 5.88 -0.26 2.14
CA THR A 146 6.06 -1.19 3.26
C THR A 146 6.80 -0.49 4.40
N SER A 147 6.45 -0.90 5.63
CA SER A 147 7.31 -0.73 6.81
C SER A 147 8.03 -2.07 7.07
N THR A 148 9.34 -2.06 7.20
CA THR A 148 10.14 -3.22 7.63
C THR A 148 10.67 -3.02 9.02
#